data_cbd544998a5d45c7fe85c6dced271de9
#
_entry.id   cbd544998a5d45c7fe85c6dced271de9
#
_cell.length_a   1.000
_cell.length_b   1.000
_cell.length_c   1.000
_cell.angle_alpha   90.00
_cell.angle_beta   90.00
_cell.angle_gamma   90.00
#
_symmetry.space_group_name_H-M   'P 1'
#
loop_
_entity.id
_entity.type
_entity.pdbx_description
1 polymer ?
#
loop_
_entity_poly.entity_id
_entity_poly.type
_entity_poly.pdbx_seq_one_letter_code
_entity_poly.pdbx_strand_id
1 'polypeptide(L)'
;MHGGATSASMQTMEWWPKALNLDILHQHDSKTTPLGTGFNYREELKKLDVQALKNDLKALMTDSQSWWPADWGHYGGLMIRMAWHSAGTYRIADGRGGGGTGNQRFAPLNSWPDNANLDKARRLLWPIKKKYGNKLSWADLIILAGNMAYESMGLKTFGFAFGREDIWHPEKDTYWGSEKEWLAPSGSAGSRYSGERDLENPLAAVMMGLIYVNPEGVDGKPDPLKTAHDVRITFARMAMNDEETVALTGG
;
A
#
# COMPACT_ATOMS: atom_id res chain seq x y z
N MET A 1 9.13 -6.06 -21.80
CA MET A 1 8.13 -6.88 -21.09
C MET A 1 7.67 -6.09 -19.90
N HIS A 2 6.40 -5.75 -19.82
CA HIS A 2 5.86 -5.05 -18.66
C HIS A 2 5.85 -6.03 -17.49
N GLY A 3 6.64 -5.73 -16.48
CA GLY A 3 6.71 -6.56 -15.29
C GLY A 3 5.39 -6.53 -14.56
N GLY A 4 4.89 -7.61 -14.11
CA GLY A 4 3.67 -7.70 -13.34
C GLY A 4 2.76 -8.82 -13.77
N ALA A 5 2.85 -9.24 -14.99
CA ALA A 5 2.13 -10.44 -15.38
C ALA A 5 2.84 -11.69 -14.83
N THR A 6 2.12 -12.54 -14.14
CA THR A 6 2.57 -13.88 -13.85
C THR A 6 2.67 -14.66 -15.15
N SER A 7 3.41 -15.78 -15.20
CA SER A 7 3.40 -16.66 -16.36
C SER A 7 1.99 -17.19 -16.71
N ALA A 8 1.12 -17.38 -15.70
CA ALA A 8 -0.28 -17.71 -15.90
C ALA A 8 -1.09 -16.55 -16.50
N SER A 9 -0.84 -15.33 -16.03
CA SER A 9 -1.44 -14.13 -16.53
C SER A 9 -0.98 -13.82 -17.97
N MET A 10 0.30 -14.05 -18.28
CA MET A 10 0.83 -13.98 -19.65
C MET A 10 0.15 -14.99 -20.59
N GLN A 11 0.00 -16.22 -20.17
CA GLN A 11 -0.71 -17.24 -20.95
C GLN A 11 -2.19 -16.88 -21.18
N THR A 12 -2.83 -16.32 -20.17
CA THR A 12 -4.21 -15.85 -20.27
C THR A 12 -4.31 -14.66 -21.23
N MET A 13 -3.32 -13.76 -21.23
CA MET A 13 -3.26 -12.62 -22.14
C MET A 13 -3.01 -13.02 -23.59
N GLU A 14 -2.34 -14.14 -23.85
CA GLU A 14 -2.13 -14.68 -25.19
C GLU A 14 -3.38 -15.38 -25.74
N TRP A 15 -4.15 -16.02 -24.87
CA TRP A 15 -5.27 -16.87 -25.24
C TRP A 15 -6.63 -16.18 -25.20
N TRP A 16 -6.81 -15.26 -24.29
CA TRP A 16 -8.01 -14.46 -24.10
C TRP A 16 -7.67 -13.00 -24.44
N PRO A 17 -8.63 -12.13 -24.78
CA PRO A 17 -8.29 -10.75 -25.11
C PRO A 17 -7.22 -10.23 -24.18
N LYS A 18 -6.11 -9.78 -24.73
CA LYS A 18 -4.82 -9.46 -24.09
C LYS A 18 -4.86 -8.59 -22.80
N ALA A 19 -6.03 -8.25 -22.32
CA ALA A 19 -6.26 -7.39 -21.16
C ALA A 19 -6.85 -8.11 -19.94
N LEU A 20 -7.19 -9.39 -20.01
CA LEU A 20 -7.87 -10.08 -18.92
C LEU A 20 -6.88 -10.78 -17.99
N ASN A 21 -6.62 -10.19 -16.83
CA ASN A 21 -5.88 -10.82 -15.75
C ASN A 21 -6.86 -11.46 -14.75
N LEU A 22 -6.82 -12.77 -14.63
CA LEU A 22 -7.70 -13.55 -13.74
C LEU A 22 -7.04 -13.84 -12.37
N ASP A 23 -5.82 -13.41 -12.12
CA ASP A 23 -5.12 -13.67 -10.86
C ASP A 23 -5.87 -13.14 -9.64
N ILE A 24 -6.70 -12.10 -9.82
CA ILE A 24 -7.56 -11.58 -8.76
C ILE A 24 -8.51 -12.62 -8.17
N LEU A 25 -8.90 -13.63 -8.94
CA LEU A 25 -9.78 -14.70 -8.47
C LEU A 25 -9.11 -15.60 -7.44
N HIS A 26 -7.78 -15.56 -7.33
CA HIS A 26 -7.01 -16.36 -6.38
C HIS A 26 -6.69 -15.66 -5.07
N GLN A 27 -7.01 -14.38 -4.93
CA GLN A 27 -6.65 -13.59 -3.74
C GLN A 27 -7.18 -14.20 -2.43
N HIS A 28 -8.37 -14.75 -2.46
CA HIS A 28 -9.04 -15.38 -1.32
C HIS A 28 -9.28 -16.89 -1.53
N ASP A 29 -8.43 -17.53 -2.34
CA ASP A 29 -8.55 -18.97 -2.58
C ASP A 29 -8.30 -19.75 -1.28
N SER A 30 -9.25 -20.61 -0.94
CA SER A 30 -9.17 -21.47 0.24
C SER A 30 -8.00 -22.45 0.21
N LYS A 31 -7.43 -22.73 -0.96
CA LYS A 31 -6.25 -23.60 -1.12
C LYS A 31 -4.94 -22.92 -0.72
N THR A 32 -4.88 -21.60 -0.78
CA THR A 32 -3.69 -20.83 -0.44
C THR A 32 -3.69 -20.33 1.01
N THR A 33 -4.84 -20.32 1.67
CA THR A 33 -4.94 -19.87 3.07
C THR A 33 -4.38 -20.93 4.03
N PRO A 34 -3.48 -20.54 4.95
CA PRO A 34 -2.99 -21.44 5.99
C PRO A 34 -4.01 -21.65 7.13
N LEU A 35 -5.15 -20.96 7.09
CA LEU A 35 -6.12 -20.93 8.20
C LEU A 35 -7.20 -22.01 8.06
N GLY A 36 -7.20 -22.75 6.93
CA GLY A 36 -8.16 -23.81 6.67
C GLY A 36 -9.50 -23.31 6.12
N THR A 37 -10.25 -24.24 5.51
CA THR A 37 -11.49 -23.93 4.77
C THR A 37 -12.67 -23.47 5.65
N GLY A 38 -12.62 -23.75 6.95
CA GLY A 38 -13.64 -23.34 7.91
C GLY A 38 -13.39 -21.98 8.58
N PHE A 39 -12.29 -21.31 8.24
CA PHE A 39 -11.97 -20.01 8.83
C PHE A 39 -12.86 -18.91 8.27
N ASN A 40 -13.42 -18.09 9.16
CA ASN A 40 -14.17 -16.90 8.79
C ASN A 40 -13.68 -15.71 9.61
N TYR A 41 -12.99 -14.79 8.95
CA TYR A 41 -12.39 -13.65 9.62
C TYR A 41 -13.42 -12.75 10.33
N ARG A 42 -14.60 -12.55 9.73
CA ARG A 42 -15.63 -11.71 10.32
C ARG A 42 -16.18 -12.28 11.63
N GLU A 43 -16.25 -13.61 11.74
CA GLU A 43 -16.65 -14.26 12.99
C GLU A 43 -15.53 -14.21 14.05
N GLU A 44 -14.28 -14.37 13.63
CA GLU A 44 -13.13 -14.20 14.54
C GLU A 44 -12.99 -12.77 15.04
N LEU A 45 -13.22 -11.80 14.18
CA LEU A 45 -13.17 -10.37 14.48
C LEU A 45 -14.16 -9.97 15.60
N LYS A 46 -15.33 -10.59 15.67
CA LYS A 46 -16.32 -10.32 16.75
C LYS A 46 -15.78 -10.61 18.16
N LYS A 47 -14.72 -11.42 18.26
CA LYS A 47 -14.05 -11.78 19.52
C LYS A 47 -12.92 -10.80 19.90
N LEU A 48 -12.68 -9.77 19.07
CA LEU A 48 -11.61 -8.79 19.28
C LEU A 48 -12.02 -7.75 20.33
N ASP A 49 -11.17 -7.58 21.34
CA ASP A 49 -11.25 -6.42 22.24
C ASP A 49 -10.58 -5.21 21.56
N VAL A 50 -11.40 -4.41 20.91
CA VAL A 50 -10.94 -3.24 20.14
C VAL A 50 -10.30 -2.19 21.04
N GLN A 51 -10.83 -1.99 22.27
CA GLN A 51 -10.27 -0.99 23.18
C GLN A 51 -8.90 -1.42 23.70
N ALA A 52 -8.72 -2.68 24.04
CA ALA A 52 -7.42 -3.21 24.41
C ALA A 52 -6.40 -3.11 23.27
N LEU A 53 -6.82 -3.41 22.02
CA LEU A 53 -5.98 -3.24 20.83
C LEU A 53 -5.54 -1.79 20.63
N LYS A 54 -6.47 -0.83 20.75
CA LYS A 54 -6.15 0.60 20.64
C LYS A 54 -5.17 1.05 21.72
N ASN A 55 -5.32 0.57 22.94
CA ASN A 55 -4.39 0.86 24.05
C ASN A 55 -2.99 0.30 23.76
N ASP A 56 -2.89 -0.94 23.27
CA ASP A 56 -1.60 -1.53 22.89
C ASP A 56 -0.91 -0.75 21.76
N LEU A 57 -1.66 -0.36 20.73
CA LEU A 57 -1.12 0.46 19.63
C LEU A 57 -0.68 1.83 20.11
N LYS A 58 -1.46 2.47 20.98
CA LYS A 58 -1.08 3.77 21.57
C LYS A 58 0.21 3.65 22.40
N ALA A 59 0.35 2.60 23.20
CA ALA A 59 1.56 2.35 23.95
C ALA A 59 2.78 2.13 23.04
N LEU A 60 2.61 1.37 21.95
CA LEU A 60 3.66 1.13 20.97
C LEU A 60 4.21 2.42 20.37
N MET A 61 3.38 3.45 20.16
CA MET A 61 3.82 4.68 19.49
C MET A 61 5.01 5.36 20.18
N THR A 62 5.15 5.21 21.49
CA THR A 62 6.20 5.84 22.28
C THR A 62 7.17 4.84 22.94
N ASP A 63 6.99 3.55 22.70
CA ASP A 63 7.87 2.49 23.21
C ASP A 63 9.05 2.26 22.25
N SER A 64 10.03 3.17 22.32
CA SER A 64 11.20 3.16 21.43
C SER A 64 12.07 1.93 21.64
N GLN A 65 12.29 1.16 20.58
CA GLN A 65 13.07 -0.07 20.61
C GLN A 65 14.53 0.19 20.22
N SER A 66 15.48 -0.39 20.96
CA SER A 66 16.92 -0.22 20.72
C SER A 66 17.37 -0.68 19.32
N TRP A 67 16.71 -1.69 18.74
CA TRP A 67 17.01 -2.23 17.43
C TRP A 67 16.44 -1.38 16.26
N TRP A 68 15.49 -0.49 16.56
CA TRP A 68 14.90 0.48 15.64
C TRP A 68 14.38 1.67 16.45
N PRO A 69 15.22 2.60 16.85
CA PRO A 69 14.83 3.74 17.67
C PRO A 69 13.76 4.59 16.98
N ALA A 70 12.80 5.07 17.77
CA ALA A 70 11.75 5.95 17.26
C ALA A 70 12.30 7.35 17.00
N ASP A 71 11.96 7.91 15.83
CA ASP A 71 12.30 9.28 15.48
C ASP A 71 11.61 10.23 16.47
N TRP A 72 12.38 11.09 17.12
CA TRP A 72 11.88 12.02 18.15
C TRP A 72 11.07 11.32 19.25
N GLY A 73 11.31 10.02 19.46
CA GLY A 73 10.64 9.22 20.49
C GLY A 73 9.22 8.76 20.13
N HIS A 74 8.82 8.84 18.85
CA HIS A 74 7.47 8.48 18.43
C HIS A 74 7.46 7.79 17.06
N TYR A 75 6.81 6.61 16.96
CA TYR A 75 6.71 5.85 15.71
C TYR A 75 5.59 6.32 14.77
N GLY A 76 4.85 7.38 15.09
CA GLY A 76 3.68 7.82 14.35
C GLY A 76 3.94 8.01 12.86
N GLY A 77 4.96 8.77 12.49
CA GLY A 77 5.32 8.99 11.08
C GLY A 77 5.59 7.70 10.32
N LEU A 78 6.31 6.75 10.93
CA LEU A 78 6.58 5.43 10.34
C LEU A 78 5.29 4.62 10.13
N MET A 79 4.36 4.64 11.08
CA MET A 79 3.09 3.92 11.00
C MET A 79 2.13 4.55 9.99
N ILE A 80 2.07 5.88 9.91
CA ILE A 80 1.30 6.61 8.90
C ILE A 80 1.83 6.27 7.50
N ARG A 81 3.15 6.36 7.32
CA ARG A 81 3.79 6.00 6.05
C ARG A 81 3.48 4.56 5.64
N MET A 82 3.55 3.61 6.56
CA MET A 82 3.21 2.21 6.28
C MET A 82 1.76 2.06 5.84
N ALA A 83 0.82 2.68 6.54
CA ALA A 83 -0.60 2.64 6.21
C ALA A 83 -0.88 3.27 4.84
N TRP A 84 -0.28 4.44 4.58
CA TRP A 84 -0.39 5.13 3.30
C TRP A 84 0.18 4.30 2.15
N HIS A 85 1.37 3.73 2.29
CA HIS A 85 1.98 2.88 1.26
C HIS A 85 1.24 1.53 1.05
N SER A 86 0.38 1.15 1.98
CA SER A 86 -0.57 0.05 1.76
C SER A 86 -1.80 0.53 0.99
N ALA A 87 -2.40 1.65 1.40
CA ALA A 87 -3.62 2.19 0.81
C ALA A 87 -3.38 2.75 -0.61
N GLY A 88 -2.26 3.42 -0.81
CA GLY A 88 -1.93 4.13 -2.06
C GLY A 88 -1.56 3.24 -3.25
N THR A 89 -1.63 1.93 -3.11
CA THR A 89 -1.51 1.00 -4.23
C THR A 89 -2.84 0.78 -4.96
N TYR A 90 -3.93 1.39 -4.49
CA TYR A 90 -5.24 1.25 -5.12
C TYR A 90 -5.29 1.88 -6.51
N ARG A 91 -5.96 1.20 -7.45
CA ARG A 91 -6.13 1.62 -8.84
C ARG A 91 -7.60 1.56 -9.23
N ILE A 92 -8.16 2.68 -9.70
CA ILE A 92 -9.54 2.71 -10.17
C ILE A 92 -9.73 1.98 -11.51
N ALA A 93 -8.67 1.85 -12.31
CA ALA A 93 -8.74 1.24 -13.63
C ALA A 93 -9.17 -0.24 -13.59
N ASP A 94 -8.78 -0.97 -12.54
CA ASP A 94 -9.12 -2.39 -12.36
C ASP A 94 -9.59 -2.73 -10.94
N GLY A 95 -9.67 -1.75 -10.03
CA GLY A 95 -10.11 -1.94 -8.65
C GLY A 95 -9.13 -2.70 -7.77
N ARG A 96 -7.87 -2.90 -8.20
CA ARG A 96 -6.86 -3.67 -7.49
C ARG A 96 -5.99 -2.79 -6.59
N GLY A 97 -5.20 -3.44 -5.74
CA GLY A 97 -4.37 -2.77 -4.76
C GLY A 97 -5.13 -2.28 -3.54
N GLY A 98 -4.56 -1.31 -2.86
CA GLY A 98 -5.14 -0.74 -1.63
C GLY A 98 -4.80 -1.50 -0.36
N GLY A 99 -5.24 -0.95 0.76
CA GLY A 99 -4.96 -1.48 2.10
C GLY A 99 -5.87 -2.63 2.54
N GLY A 100 -6.72 -3.13 1.65
CA GLY A 100 -7.78 -4.09 1.98
C GLY A 100 -7.33 -5.53 2.20
N THR A 101 -6.12 -5.89 1.83
CA THR A 101 -5.68 -7.29 1.75
C THR A 101 -4.39 -7.60 2.52
N GLY A 102 -3.72 -6.58 3.04
CA GLY A 102 -2.43 -6.74 3.72
C GLY A 102 -1.30 -7.21 2.81
N ASN A 103 -1.39 -6.96 1.51
CA ASN A 103 -0.46 -7.42 0.48
C ASN A 103 0.97 -6.83 0.62
N GLN A 104 1.15 -5.73 1.35
CA GLN A 104 2.48 -5.17 1.66
C GLN A 104 3.43 -6.16 2.36
N ARG A 105 2.92 -7.27 2.92
CA ARG A 105 3.72 -8.34 3.50
C ARG A 105 4.50 -9.14 2.47
N PHE A 106 4.08 -9.13 1.21
CA PHE A 106 4.58 -9.99 0.16
C PHE A 106 5.40 -9.24 -0.89
N ALA A 107 6.32 -9.97 -1.54
CA ALA A 107 6.93 -9.49 -2.76
C ALA A 107 5.84 -9.35 -3.87
N PRO A 108 5.98 -8.38 -4.78
CA PRO A 108 7.10 -7.43 -4.88
C PRO A 108 6.97 -6.18 -4.01
N LEU A 109 5.79 -5.91 -3.43
CA LEU A 109 5.52 -4.67 -2.68
C LEU A 109 6.49 -4.44 -1.52
N ASN A 110 6.78 -5.48 -0.74
CA ASN A 110 7.70 -5.37 0.40
C ASN A 110 9.15 -5.05 0.00
N SER A 111 9.47 -5.17 -1.28
CA SER A 111 10.82 -4.97 -1.83
C SER A 111 10.95 -3.69 -2.66
N TRP A 112 9.88 -2.92 -2.81
CA TRP A 112 9.96 -1.64 -3.51
C TRP A 112 10.88 -0.68 -2.77
N PRO A 113 11.72 0.12 -3.48
CA PRO A 113 12.58 1.13 -2.86
C PRO A 113 11.80 2.09 -1.96
N ASP A 114 10.63 2.51 -2.40
CA ASP A 114 9.74 3.41 -1.67
C ASP A 114 9.14 2.78 -0.39
N ASN A 115 9.18 1.47 -0.27
CA ASN A 115 8.77 0.71 0.92
C ASN A 115 9.95 0.33 1.83
N ALA A 116 11.13 0.90 1.61
CA ALA A 116 12.29 0.67 2.45
C ALA A 116 11.96 0.96 3.93
N ASN A 117 12.44 0.09 4.81
CA ASN A 117 12.23 0.16 6.27
C ASN A 117 10.79 -0.11 6.76
N LEU A 118 9.81 -0.34 5.89
CA LEU A 118 8.46 -0.72 6.33
C LEU A 118 8.38 -2.15 6.88
N ASP A 119 9.37 -2.99 6.59
CA ASP A 119 9.56 -4.26 7.30
C ASP A 119 9.79 -4.05 8.80
N LYS A 120 10.48 -2.96 9.21
CA LYS A 120 10.67 -2.58 10.63
C LYS A 120 9.33 -2.18 11.26
N ALA A 121 8.50 -1.43 10.56
CA ALA A 121 7.16 -1.09 11.02
C ALA A 121 6.32 -2.35 11.28
N ARG A 122 6.30 -3.30 10.34
CA ARG A 122 5.61 -4.58 10.54
C ARG A 122 6.21 -5.41 11.67
N ARG A 123 7.53 -5.36 11.86
CA ARG A 123 8.20 -6.03 12.98
C ARG A 123 7.83 -5.41 14.33
N LEU A 124 7.69 -4.10 14.42
CA LEU A 124 7.19 -3.40 15.60
C LEU A 124 5.76 -3.83 15.94
N LEU A 125 4.90 -4.03 14.96
CA LEU A 125 3.53 -4.51 15.14
C LEU A 125 3.42 -6.00 15.47
N TRP A 126 4.47 -6.79 15.26
CA TRP A 126 4.42 -8.24 15.44
C TRP A 126 3.99 -8.71 16.82
N PRO A 127 4.45 -8.12 17.95
CA PRO A 127 3.96 -8.49 19.29
C PRO A 127 2.44 -8.34 19.43
N ILE A 128 1.88 -7.26 18.87
CA ILE A 128 0.43 -7.01 18.87
C ILE A 128 -0.27 -8.06 18.00
N LYS A 129 0.21 -8.28 16.79
CA LYS A 129 -0.34 -9.32 15.91
C LYS A 129 -0.36 -10.69 16.57
N LYS A 130 0.72 -11.06 17.27
CA LYS A 130 0.79 -12.32 18.04
C LYS A 130 -0.25 -12.37 19.16
N LYS A 131 -0.42 -11.29 19.91
CA LYS A 131 -1.36 -11.21 21.03
C LYS A 131 -2.80 -11.44 20.58
N TYR A 132 -3.19 -10.84 19.45
CA TYR A 132 -4.58 -10.94 18.95
C TYR A 132 -4.80 -12.09 17.97
N GLY A 133 -3.75 -12.66 17.40
CA GLY A 133 -3.82 -13.86 16.55
C GLY A 133 -4.75 -13.67 15.36
N ASN A 134 -5.61 -14.66 15.16
CA ASN A 134 -6.54 -14.70 14.01
C ASN A 134 -7.75 -13.76 14.15
N LYS A 135 -7.95 -13.15 15.33
CA LYS A 135 -8.98 -12.13 15.53
C LYS A 135 -8.67 -10.79 14.84
N LEU A 136 -7.43 -10.61 14.41
CA LEU A 136 -6.93 -9.38 13.81
C LEU A 136 -6.11 -9.72 12.56
N SER A 137 -6.58 -9.30 11.40
CA SER A 137 -5.81 -9.42 10.15
C SER A 137 -4.63 -8.44 10.12
N TRP A 138 -3.65 -8.71 9.29
CA TRP A 138 -2.61 -7.74 8.98
C TRP A 138 -3.15 -6.52 8.24
N ALA A 139 -4.12 -6.73 7.36
CA ALA A 139 -4.78 -5.65 6.64
C ALA A 139 -5.40 -4.63 7.60
N ASP A 140 -6.21 -5.09 8.55
CA ASP A 140 -6.78 -4.20 9.57
C ASP A 140 -5.71 -3.60 10.48
N LEU A 141 -4.73 -4.37 10.92
CA LEU A 141 -3.68 -3.90 11.83
C LEU A 141 -2.81 -2.79 11.20
N ILE A 142 -2.40 -2.95 9.95
CA ILE A 142 -1.56 -1.97 9.25
C ILE A 142 -2.29 -0.63 9.13
N ILE A 143 -3.55 -0.64 8.70
CA ILE A 143 -4.31 0.59 8.51
C ILE A 143 -4.71 1.21 9.86
N LEU A 144 -5.10 0.39 10.84
CA LEU A 144 -5.40 0.87 12.19
C LEU A 144 -4.20 1.52 12.85
N ALA A 145 -2.98 1.00 12.61
CA ALA A 145 -1.77 1.60 13.17
C ALA A 145 -1.57 3.04 12.68
N GLY A 146 -1.86 3.33 11.40
CA GLY A 146 -1.86 4.69 10.87
C GLY A 146 -2.90 5.58 11.56
N ASN A 147 -4.14 5.11 11.71
CA ASN A 147 -5.19 5.81 12.44
C ASN A 147 -4.78 6.12 13.88
N MET A 148 -4.26 5.11 14.59
CA MET A 148 -3.84 5.26 15.96
C MET A 148 -2.64 6.19 16.11
N ALA A 149 -1.78 6.28 15.11
CA ALA A 149 -0.69 7.24 15.08
C ALA A 149 -1.23 8.68 15.08
N TYR A 150 -2.18 8.99 14.20
CA TYR A 150 -2.86 10.29 14.20
C TYR A 150 -3.56 10.58 15.53
N GLU A 151 -4.34 9.63 16.06
CA GLU A 151 -5.04 9.80 17.34
C GLU A 151 -4.06 10.02 18.51
N SER A 152 -2.90 9.36 18.49
CA SER A 152 -1.89 9.53 19.54
C SER A 152 -1.20 10.90 19.50
N MET A 153 -1.20 11.54 18.33
CA MET A 153 -0.68 12.90 18.13
C MET A 153 -1.76 13.99 18.30
N GLY A 154 -3.00 13.62 18.60
CA GLY A 154 -4.08 14.55 18.93
C GLY A 154 -5.09 14.82 17.82
N LEU A 155 -4.94 14.23 16.63
CA LEU A 155 -5.94 14.34 15.58
C LEU A 155 -7.13 13.43 15.87
N LYS A 156 -8.35 13.95 15.81
CA LYS A 156 -9.57 13.14 15.84
C LYS A 156 -9.83 12.57 14.45
N THR A 157 -9.68 11.25 14.32
CA THR A 157 -10.07 10.55 13.10
C THR A 157 -11.59 10.36 13.05
N PHE A 158 -12.15 10.15 11.86
CA PHE A 158 -13.60 9.86 11.70
C PHE A 158 -14.00 8.52 12.30
N GLY A 159 -13.05 7.64 12.56
CA GLY A 159 -13.27 6.30 13.04
C GLY A 159 -12.55 5.27 12.18
N PHE A 160 -12.85 4.00 12.44
CA PHE A 160 -12.21 2.89 11.75
C PHE A 160 -13.21 1.74 11.58
N ALA A 161 -13.36 1.25 10.37
CA ALA A 161 -14.12 0.04 10.08
C ALA A 161 -13.16 -1.14 9.92
N PHE A 162 -13.41 -2.21 10.66
CA PHE A 162 -12.72 -3.48 10.55
C PHE A 162 -13.36 -4.38 9.48
N GLY A 163 -12.68 -5.46 9.13
CA GLY A 163 -13.20 -6.52 8.26
C GLY A 163 -12.39 -6.75 6.99
N ARG A 164 -11.18 -6.19 6.90
CA ARG A 164 -10.24 -6.43 5.81
C ARG A 164 -9.62 -7.81 6.00
N GLU A 165 -9.90 -8.71 5.11
CA GLU A 165 -9.38 -10.07 5.17
C GLU A 165 -7.99 -10.15 4.51
N ASP A 166 -7.07 -10.85 5.18
CA ASP A 166 -5.74 -11.07 4.64
C ASP A 166 -5.77 -11.97 3.40
N ILE A 167 -5.03 -11.58 2.36
CA ILE A 167 -4.67 -12.51 1.29
C ILE A 167 -3.41 -13.31 1.66
N TRP A 168 -3.29 -14.49 1.06
CA TRP A 168 -2.17 -15.40 1.26
C TRP A 168 -1.42 -15.71 -0.04
N HIS A 169 -1.76 -14.98 -1.09
CA HIS A 169 -1.15 -15.07 -2.40
C HIS A 169 -0.58 -13.70 -2.81
N PRO A 170 0.70 -13.62 -3.22
CA PRO A 170 1.29 -12.36 -3.68
C PRO A 170 0.58 -11.81 -4.92
N GLU A 171 0.32 -10.51 -4.95
CA GLU A 171 -0.13 -9.81 -6.17
C GLU A 171 1.08 -9.47 -7.04
N LYS A 172 1.49 -10.39 -7.89
CA LYS A 172 2.69 -10.24 -8.73
C LYS A 172 2.57 -9.14 -9.77
N ASP A 173 1.37 -8.83 -10.19
CA ASP A 173 1.08 -7.77 -11.14
C ASP A 173 1.18 -6.34 -10.56
N THR A 174 1.48 -6.21 -9.28
CA THR A 174 1.89 -4.93 -8.68
C THR A 174 3.38 -4.60 -8.92
N TYR A 175 4.14 -5.48 -9.54
CA TYR A 175 5.52 -5.21 -9.95
C TYR A 175 5.56 -4.70 -11.39
N TRP A 176 6.07 -3.49 -11.57
CA TRP A 176 6.04 -2.76 -12.83
C TRP A 176 7.42 -2.48 -13.43
N GLY A 177 8.42 -3.22 -13.04
CA GLY A 177 9.79 -3.06 -13.51
C GLY A 177 10.70 -2.36 -12.50
N SER A 178 11.87 -1.94 -12.94
CA SER A 178 12.87 -1.31 -12.08
C SER A 178 12.57 0.17 -11.86
N GLU A 179 13.02 0.70 -10.72
CA GLU A 179 12.97 2.13 -10.42
C GLU A 179 13.61 3.00 -11.52
N LYS A 180 14.69 2.52 -12.11
CA LYS A 180 15.37 3.20 -13.23
C LYS A 180 14.46 3.42 -14.44
N GLU A 181 13.60 2.45 -14.74
CA GLU A 181 12.61 2.58 -15.84
C GLU A 181 11.51 3.57 -15.47
N TRP A 182 11.13 3.60 -14.21
CA TRP A 182 10.07 4.47 -13.73
C TRP A 182 10.48 5.93 -13.68
N LEU A 183 11.74 6.19 -13.34
CA LEU A 183 12.31 7.52 -13.27
C LEU A 183 12.88 7.99 -14.62
N ALA A 184 12.73 7.18 -15.68
CA ALA A 184 13.22 7.57 -17.00
C ALA A 184 12.56 8.87 -17.49
N PRO A 185 13.34 9.81 -18.04
CA PRO A 185 12.80 11.07 -18.55
C PRO A 185 11.72 10.85 -19.60
N SER A 186 10.74 11.75 -19.63
CA SER A 186 9.65 11.73 -20.62
C SER A 186 10.21 11.71 -22.04
N GLY A 187 9.67 10.83 -22.89
CA GLY A 187 10.09 10.68 -24.27
C GLY A 187 11.39 9.92 -24.49
N SER A 188 12.07 9.45 -23.44
CA SER A 188 13.21 8.54 -23.59
C SER A 188 12.76 7.12 -23.92
N ALA A 189 13.66 6.31 -24.49
CA ALA A 189 13.40 4.91 -24.72
C ALA A 189 13.12 4.20 -23.37
N GLY A 190 11.99 3.50 -23.27
CA GLY A 190 11.54 2.87 -22.05
C GLY A 190 10.74 3.77 -21.08
N SER A 191 10.52 5.03 -21.43
CA SER A 191 9.63 5.91 -20.67
C SER A 191 8.21 5.35 -20.63
N ARG A 192 7.59 5.42 -19.45
CA ARG A 192 6.19 5.02 -19.23
C ARG A 192 5.22 6.18 -19.32
N TYR A 193 5.71 7.35 -19.71
CA TYR A 193 4.93 8.54 -19.96
C TYR A 193 4.74 8.73 -21.46
N SER A 194 3.54 9.13 -21.85
CA SER A 194 3.19 9.52 -23.21
C SER A 194 2.63 10.94 -23.24
N GLY A 195 2.62 11.56 -24.43
CA GLY A 195 2.06 12.90 -24.59
C GLY A 195 2.63 13.93 -23.62
N GLU A 196 1.76 14.66 -22.94
CA GLU A 196 2.11 15.65 -21.91
C GLU A 196 2.28 15.00 -20.53
N ARG A 197 3.01 13.90 -20.44
CA ARG A 197 3.27 13.10 -19.22
C ARG A 197 2.06 12.30 -18.73
N ASP A 198 1.28 11.74 -19.64
CA ASP A 198 0.31 10.72 -19.25
C ASP A 198 1.02 9.41 -18.90
N LEU A 199 0.86 8.99 -17.67
CA LEU A 199 1.40 7.73 -17.19
C LEU A 199 0.57 6.55 -17.69
N GLU A 200 1.25 5.50 -18.16
CA GLU A 200 0.63 4.25 -18.60
C GLU A 200 -0.35 3.70 -17.53
N ASN A 201 -1.56 3.34 -17.95
CA ASN A 201 -2.50 2.63 -17.11
C ASN A 201 -2.07 1.16 -16.92
N PRO A 202 -2.22 0.59 -15.72
CA PRO A 202 -2.70 1.18 -14.46
C PRO A 202 -1.57 1.66 -13.53
N LEU A 203 -0.41 1.97 -14.05
CA LEU A 203 0.82 2.21 -13.27
C LEU A 203 0.74 3.34 -12.24
N ALA A 204 -0.11 4.35 -12.47
CA ALA A 204 -0.10 5.56 -11.64
C ALA A 204 -0.23 5.28 -10.14
N ALA A 205 -1.14 4.40 -9.73
CA ALA A 205 -1.35 4.12 -8.32
C ALA A 205 -0.17 3.38 -7.67
N VAL A 206 0.45 2.45 -8.38
CA VAL A 206 1.61 1.71 -7.87
C VAL A 206 2.89 2.54 -7.85
N MET A 207 2.94 3.58 -8.65
CA MET A 207 4.08 4.48 -8.80
C MET A 207 3.99 5.74 -7.94
N MET A 208 2.90 5.93 -7.21
CA MET A 208 2.63 7.21 -6.54
C MET A 208 3.80 7.73 -5.72
N GLY A 209 4.45 6.87 -4.94
CA GLY A 209 5.58 7.26 -4.11
C GLY A 209 6.77 7.75 -4.91
N LEU A 210 7.02 7.15 -6.06
CA LEU A 210 8.13 7.52 -6.93
C LEU A 210 7.85 8.76 -7.77
N ILE A 211 6.59 8.98 -8.18
CA ILE A 211 6.21 10.10 -9.04
C ILE A 211 6.31 11.42 -8.31
N TYR A 212 5.72 11.53 -7.12
CA TYR A 212 5.62 12.81 -6.42
C TYR A 212 6.66 13.01 -5.33
N VAL A 213 7.40 11.98 -4.97
CA VAL A 213 8.53 12.09 -4.05
C VAL A 213 9.88 12.15 -4.75
N ASN A 214 9.92 12.22 -6.08
CA ASN A 214 11.19 12.41 -6.76
C ASN A 214 11.82 13.76 -6.33
N PRO A 215 12.89 13.72 -5.54
CA PRO A 215 13.47 14.94 -4.96
C PRO A 215 14.06 15.87 -6.00
N GLU A 216 14.33 15.35 -7.19
CA GLU A 216 14.89 16.11 -8.30
C GLU A 216 13.80 16.75 -9.18
N GLY A 217 12.52 16.48 -8.88
CA GLY A 217 11.39 16.95 -9.67
C GLY A 217 11.16 16.15 -10.96
N VAL A 218 10.21 16.59 -11.74
CA VAL A 218 9.84 15.98 -13.01
C VAL A 218 11.02 16.01 -13.98
N ASP A 219 11.39 14.86 -14.54
CA ASP A 219 12.54 14.69 -15.43
C ASP A 219 13.88 15.17 -14.84
N GLY A 220 14.02 15.11 -13.52
CA GLY A 220 15.20 15.57 -12.81
C GLY A 220 15.33 17.10 -12.76
N LYS A 221 14.24 17.85 -12.97
CA LYS A 221 14.22 19.31 -12.96
C LYS A 221 13.14 19.81 -12.00
N PRO A 222 13.49 20.54 -10.94
CA PRO A 222 12.51 21.10 -10.03
C PRO A 222 11.53 22.04 -10.75
N ASP A 223 10.26 21.65 -10.79
CA ASP A 223 9.18 22.45 -11.39
C ASP A 223 7.89 22.18 -10.60
N PRO A 224 7.47 23.11 -9.71
CA PRO A 224 6.28 22.90 -8.89
C PRO A 224 5.00 22.70 -9.68
N LEU A 225 4.84 23.33 -10.84
CA LEU A 225 3.64 23.17 -11.66
C LEU A 225 3.57 21.77 -12.29
N LYS A 226 4.67 21.28 -12.80
CA LYS A 226 4.73 19.92 -13.35
C LYS A 226 4.55 18.88 -12.28
N THR A 227 5.16 19.07 -11.10
CA THR A 227 4.97 18.18 -9.96
C THR A 227 3.50 18.15 -9.51
N ALA A 228 2.84 19.31 -9.44
CA ALA A 228 1.42 19.39 -9.12
C ALA A 228 0.55 18.64 -10.14
N HIS A 229 0.90 18.72 -11.42
CA HIS A 229 0.23 17.96 -12.47
C HIS A 229 0.37 16.43 -12.26
N ASP A 230 1.59 15.94 -12.02
CA ASP A 230 1.84 14.51 -11.76
C ASP A 230 1.10 14.02 -10.51
N VAL A 231 1.09 14.80 -9.44
CA VAL A 231 0.34 14.51 -8.21
C VAL A 231 -1.16 14.37 -8.51
N ARG A 232 -1.76 15.33 -9.19
CA ARG A 232 -3.20 15.29 -9.53
C ARG A 232 -3.56 14.04 -10.32
N ILE A 233 -2.80 13.72 -11.37
CA ILE A 233 -3.06 12.52 -12.19
C ILE A 233 -2.94 11.25 -11.35
N THR A 234 -1.88 11.13 -10.57
CA THR A 234 -1.63 9.93 -9.75
C THR A 234 -2.73 9.71 -8.73
N PHE A 235 -3.12 10.76 -7.99
CA PHE A 235 -4.17 10.67 -6.99
C PHE A 235 -5.56 10.45 -7.59
N ALA A 236 -5.84 11.07 -8.74
CA ALA A 236 -7.09 10.80 -9.47
C ALA A 236 -7.21 9.32 -9.86
N ARG A 237 -6.12 8.67 -10.25
CA ARG A 237 -6.10 7.22 -10.54
C ARG A 237 -6.24 6.33 -9.31
N MET A 238 -6.10 6.90 -8.11
CA MET A 238 -6.43 6.28 -6.83
C MET A 238 -7.85 6.65 -6.34
N ALA A 239 -8.69 7.24 -7.18
CA ALA A 239 -10.04 7.71 -6.89
C ALA A 239 -10.13 8.93 -5.96
N MET A 240 -9.08 9.75 -5.88
CA MET A 240 -9.08 10.99 -5.09
C MET A 240 -9.33 12.21 -5.96
N ASN A 241 -10.17 13.11 -5.49
CA ASN A 241 -10.34 14.44 -6.07
C ASN A 241 -9.25 15.42 -5.56
N ASP A 242 -9.26 16.65 -6.05
CA ASP A 242 -8.26 17.66 -5.68
C ASP A 242 -8.30 18.01 -4.18
N GLU A 243 -9.48 18.07 -3.57
CA GLU A 243 -9.65 18.35 -2.14
C GLU A 243 -9.05 17.24 -1.27
N GLU A 244 -9.36 15.99 -1.59
CA GLU A 244 -8.82 14.81 -0.91
C GLU A 244 -7.30 14.71 -1.10
N THR A 245 -6.81 15.03 -2.31
CA THR A 245 -5.38 15.05 -2.62
C THR A 245 -4.65 16.08 -1.77
N VAL A 246 -5.18 17.30 -1.67
CA VAL A 246 -4.58 18.36 -0.84
C VAL A 246 -4.65 18.02 0.64
N ALA A 247 -5.77 17.49 1.12
CA ALA A 247 -5.91 17.08 2.50
C ALA A 247 -4.90 16.01 2.89
N LEU A 248 -4.65 15.04 2.00
CA LEU A 248 -3.69 13.96 2.27
C LEU A 248 -2.23 14.42 2.20
N THR A 249 -1.90 15.28 1.22
CA THR A 249 -0.51 15.71 1.01
C THR A 249 -0.09 16.85 1.91
N GLY A 250 -1.02 17.63 2.45
CA GLY A 250 -0.79 18.77 3.33
C GLY A 250 -1.07 18.51 4.81
N GLY A 251 -1.53 17.32 5.17
CA GLY A 251 -1.92 16.92 6.53
C GLY A 251 -0.81 16.37 7.41
#